data_7f35f06171d3be1092b1360f43ba23ca
#
_entry.id   7f35f06171d3be1092b1360f43ba23ca
#
_cell.length_a   1.000
_cell.length_b   1.000
_cell.length_c   1.000
_cell.angle_alpha   90.00
_cell.angle_beta   90.00
_cell.angle_gamma   90.00
#
_symmetry.space_group_name_H-M   'P 1'
#
loop_
_entity.id
_entity.type
_entity.pdbx_description
1 polymer ?
#
loop_
_entity_poly.entity_id
_entity_poly.type
_entity_poly.pdbx_seq_one_letter_code
_entity_poly.pdbx_strand_id
1 'polypeptide(L)'
;FRSLAGTNQPAFDMGIIFAANINYDTVNKKPYLYLNERVQQTLNEAETQIRPVQARGTKVLLSILGNHEGAGFANFPTYESADAFAAQLEQVVNTYHLDGIDFDDEYAEYGKNGTPQPNNSSFIWLLQALRNRLGNDKLITFYNIGPAAANSSANPQMSSLIDYAWNPYYSTWNPPQIAGMPASRLGASAVEVGVNQNLAAQYAKRTKAEQYGIYLMYNLPGKDSSAYISAATQELYGRKTNYSPTVPTP
;
A
#
# COMPACT_ATOMS: atom_id res chain seq x y z
N PHE A 1 16.60 -4.27 -10.03
CA PHE A 1 16.07 -2.91 -10.27
C PHE A 1 15.39 -2.85 -11.63
N ARG A 2 14.45 -1.93 -11.78
CA ARG A 2 13.73 -1.71 -13.05
C ARG A 2 13.68 -0.22 -13.33
N SER A 3 14.13 0.19 -14.51
CA SER A 3 14.17 1.59 -14.95
C SER A 3 13.47 1.78 -16.29
N LEU A 4 13.03 2.99 -16.56
CA LEU A 4 12.53 3.36 -17.89
C LEU A 4 13.69 3.43 -18.88
N ALA A 5 13.56 2.75 -20.01
CA ALA A 5 14.63 2.62 -21.01
C ALA A 5 15.11 3.98 -21.53
N GLY A 6 16.41 4.16 -21.59
CA GLY A 6 17.06 5.42 -21.99
C GLY A 6 17.01 6.52 -20.93
N THR A 7 16.70 6.18 -19.67
CA THR A 7 16.71 7.11 -18.54
C THR A 7 17.29 6.43 -17.30
N ASN A 8 17.55 7.23 -16.24
CA ASN A 8 17.88 6.73 -14.91
C ASN A 8 16.66 6.66 -13.98
N GLN A 9 15.46 6.94 -14.50
CA GLN A 9 14.24 6.95 -13.69
C GLN A 9 13.82 5.52 -13.37
N PRO A 10 13.41 5.22 -12.12
CA PRO A 10 12.78 3.95 -11.79
C PRO A 10 11.48 3.76 -12.58
N ALA A 11 11.15 2.51 -12.88
CA ALA A 11 9.87 2.19 -13.52
C ALA A 11 8.71 2.20 -12.52
N PHE A 12 9.00 2.23 -11.22
CA PHE A 12 8.02 2.29 -10.13
C PHE A 12 8.33 3.46 -9.21
N ASP A 13 7.35 4.31 -8.98
CA ASP A 13 7.43 5.44 -8.05
C ASP A 13 7.31 4.98 -6.59
N MET A 14 6.56 3.89 -6.36
CA MET A 14 6.37 3.27 -5.06
C MET A 14 6.60 1.77 -5.09
N GLY A 15 7.25 1.24 -4.05
CA GLY A 15 7.34 -0.17 -3.74
C GLY A 15 6.69 -0.45 -2.39
N ILE A 16 5.88 -1.50 -2.32
CA ILE A 16 5.15 -1.87 -1.10
C ILE A 16 5.68 -3.20 -0.60
N ILE A 17 6.20 -3.21 0.64
CA ILE A 17 6.58 -4.45 1.34
C ILE A 17 5.28 -5.08 1.82
N PHE A 18 4.91 -6.21 1.23
CA PHE A 18 3.64 -6.88 1.50
C PHE A 18 3.88 -8.21 2.21
N ALA A 19 3.40 -8.41 3.45
CA ALA A 19 2.83 -7.44 4.34
C ALA A 19 3.16 -7.80 5.79
N ALA A 20 3.23 -6.80 6.68
CA ALA A 20 3.13 -6.99 8.12
C ALA A 20 1.66 -7.19 8.53
N ASN A 21 1.41 -7.47 9.81
CA ASN A 21 0.08 -7.81 10.26
C ASN A 21 -0.37 -6.96 11.46
N ILE A 22 -1.68 -6.74 11.56
CA ILE A 22 -2.31 -6.35 12.81
C ILE A 22 -2.79 -7.63 13.52
N ASN A 23 -2.16 -7.93 14.65
CA ASN A 23 -2.48 -9.07 15.50
C ASN A 23 -3.22 -8.63 16.76
N TYR A 24 -3.78 -9.57 17.52
CA TYR A 24 -4.51 -9.28 18.74
C TYR A 24 -3.90 -10.00 19.95
N ASP A 25 -3.48 -9.23 20.95
CA ASP A 25 -3.06 -9.74 22.24
C ASP A 25 -4.31 -10.04 23.10
N THR A 26 -4.65 -11.32 23.23
CA THR A 26 -5.84 -11.78 23.98
C THR A 26 -5.71 -11.60 25.50
N VAL A 27 -4.50 -11.47 26.03
CA VAL A 27 -4.24 -11.26 27.46
C VAL A 27 -4.44 -9.79 27.81
N ASN A 28 -3.78 -8.89 27.07
CA ASN A 28 -3.87 -7.45 27.30
C ASN A 28 -5.04 -6.79 26.56
N LYS A 29 -5.79 -7.55 25.76
CA LYS A 29 -6.97 -7.11 24.99
C LYS A 29 -6.69 -5.90 24.11
N LYS A 30 -5.58 -5.94 23.37
CA LYS A 30 -5.16 -4.84 22.49
C LYS A 30 -4.57 -5.34 21.16
N PRO A 31 -4.76 -4.60 20.06
CA PRO A 31 -4.08 -4.88 18.80
C PRO A 31 -2.60 -4.49 18.90
N TYR A 32 -1.77 -5.19 18.13
CA TYR A 32 -0.36 -4.86 18.01
C TYR A 32 0.16 -5.13 16.59
N LEU A 33 1.21 -4.40 16.19
CA LEU A 33 1.91 -4.61 14.94
C LEU A 33 2.80 -5.85 15.03
N TYR A 34 2.58 -6.80 14.14
CA TYR A 34 3.38 -8.00 14.02
C TYR A 34 4.19 -7.98 12.73
N LEU A 35 5.51 -7.95 12.87
CA LEU A 35 6.44 -8.09 11.76
C LEU A 35 6.78 -9.58 11.61
N ASN A 36 6.14 -10.26 10.67
CA ASN A 36 6.46 -11.65 10.39
C ASN A 36 7.91 -11.81 9.89
N GLU A 37 8.41 -13.03 9.89
CA GLU A 37 9.81 -13.34 9.64
C GLU A 37 10.34 -12.74 8.32
N ARG A 38 9.56 -12.80 7.22
CA ARG A 38 9.98 -12.27 5.91
C ARG A 38 10.02 -10.76 5.90
N VAL A 39 9.03 -10.11 6.50
CA VAL A 39 9.02 -8.65 6.64
C VAL A 39 10.18 -8.20 7.51
N GLN A 40 10.38 -8.84 8.67
CA GLN A 40 11.48 -8.52 9.57
C GLN A 40 12.85 -8.70 8.91
N GLN A 41 13.03 -9.76 8.12
CA GLN A 41 14.26 -9.96 7.35
C GLN A 41 14.48 -8.82 6.35
N THR A 42 13.46 -8.47 5.56
CA THR A 42 13.55 -7.36 4.59
C THR A 42 13.92 -6.04 5.28
N LEU A 43 13.32 -5.77 6.43
CA LEU A 43 13.59 -4.55 7.21
C LEU A 43 15.00 -4.56 7.83
N ASN A 44 15.46 -5.71 8.34
CA ASN A 44 16.83 -5.86 8.86
C ASN A 44 17.89 -5.68 7.76
N GLU A 45 17.56 -6.04 6.54
CA GLU A 45 18.41 -5.89 5.35
C GLU A 45 18.15 -4.55 4.63
N ALA A 46 17.60 -3.53 5.30
CA ALA A 46 17.18 -2.27 4.69
C ALA A 46 18.29 -1.59 3.89
N GLU A 47 19.56 -1.65 4.33
CA GLU A 47 20.70 -1.05 3.64
C GLU A 47 20.94 -1.64 2.24
N THR A 48 20.57 -2.90 2.02
CA THR A 48 20.73 -3.61 0.74
C THR A 48 19.43 -3.75 -0.04
N GLN A 49 18.28 -3.83 0.63
CA GLN A 49 16.98 -4.06 0.01
C GLN A 49 16.20 -2.78 -0.26
N ILE A 50 16.27 -1.80 0.65
CA ILE A 50 15.41 -0.61 0.65
C ILE A 50 16.19 0.65 0.23
N ARG A 51 17.32 0.96 0.88
CA ARG A 51 18.06 2.20 0.61
C ARG A 51 18.47 2.38 -0.86
N PRO A 52 18.95 1.34 -1.57
CA PRO A 52 19.33 1.52 -2.96
C PRO A 52 18.17 1.95 -3.87
N VAL A 53 16.96 1.46 -3.65
CA VAL A 53 15.79 1.86 -4.45
C VAL A 53 15.26 3.23 -4.05
N GLN A 54 15.31 3.58 -2.74
CA GLN A 54 14.98 4.92 -2.26
C GLN A 54 15.95 5.97 -2.83
N ALA A 55 17.23 5.69 -2.87
CA ALA A 55 18.25 6.58 -3.47
C ALA A 55 18.00 6.85 -4.96
N ARG A 56 17.22 6.00 -5.63
CA ARG A 56 16.79 6.18 -7.03
C ARG A 56 15.43 6.88 -7.17
N GLY A 57 14.79 7.25 -6.05
CA GLY A 57 13.53 7.98 -6.03
C GLY A 57 12.28 7.13 -5.85
N THR A 58 12.41 5.79 -5.74
CA THR A 58 11.26 4.94 -5.40
C THR A 58 10.93 5.07 -3.92
N LYS A 59 9.70 5.43 -3.59
CA LYS A 59 9.19 5.42 -2.21
C LYS A 59 8.92 4.00 -1.74
N VAL A 60 9.28 3.67 -0.50
CA VAL A 60 9.08 2.31 0.05
C VAL A 60 8.14 2.36 1.25
N LEU A 61 6.99 1.69 1.13
CA LEU A 61 5.95 1.62 2.14
C LEU A 61 5.87 0.21 2.73
N LEU A 62 5.36 0.11 3.96
CA LEU A 62 4.99 -1.17 4.58
C LEU A 62 3.47 -1.32 4.55
N SER A 63 2.99 -2.39 3.93
CA SER A 63 1.57 -2.75 3.98
C SER A 63 1.25 -3.49 5.27
N ILE A 64 0.06 -3.22 5.80
CA ILE A 64 -0.48 -3.87 6.99
C ILE A 64 -1.73 -4.65 6.60
N LEU A 65 -1.80 -5.91 7.01
CA LEU A 65 -2.86 -6.86 6.69
C LEU A 65 -3.41 -7.47 7.98
N GLY A 66 -4.69 -7.87 8.00
CA GLY A 66 -5.24 -8.68 9.09
C GLY A 66 -4.56 -10.04 9.20
N ASN A 67 -4.79 -10.75 10.30
CA ASN A 67 -4.14 -12.06 10.55
C ASN A 67 -5.07 -13.07 11.25
N HIS A 68 -6.33 -13.09 10.90
CA HIS A 68 -7.32 -14.05 11.43
C HIS A 68 -7.48 -14.03 12.96
N GLU A 69 -7.13 -12.93 13.63
CA GLU A 69 -7.17 -12.80 15.09
C GLU A 69 -8.26 -11.88 15.62
N GLY A 70 -9.08 -11.32 14.74
CA GLY A 70 -10.19 -10.45 15.10
C GLY A 70 -9.85 -8.96 15.11
N ALA A 71 -8.59 -8.58 15.21
CA ALA A 71 -8.16 -7.20 15.09
C ALA A 71 -8.02 -6.77 13.63
N GLY A 72 -8.44 -5.56 13.33
CA GLY A 72 -8.30 -4.91 12.04
C GLY A 72 -8.52 -3.42 12.15
N PHE A 73 -8.50 -2.72 11.00
CA PHE A 73 -8.54 -1.26 11.01
C PHE A 73 -9.94 -0.69 11.30
N ALA A 74 -10.98 -1.49 11.11
CA ALA A 74 -12.37 -1.06 11.24
C ALA A 74 -12.94 -1.24 12.66
N ASN A 75 -12.22 -1.80 13.63
CA ASN A 75 -12.80 -2.17 14.92
C ASN A 75 -12.06 -1.66 16.17
N PHE A 76 -11.27 -0.61 16.07
CA PHE A 76 -10.77 0.07 17.27
C PHE A 76 -11.95 0.58 18.09
N PRO A 77 -12.00 0.27 19.40
CA PRO A 77 -13.13 0.69 20.24
C PRO A 77 -13.11 2.17 20.58
N THR A 78 -11.93 2.81 20.57
CA THR A 78 -11.75 4.22 20.91
C THR A 78 -10.61 4.84 20.09
N TYR A 79 -10.57 6.17 20.06
CA TYR A 79 -9.46 6.91 19.44
C TYR A 79 -8.10 6.55 20.07
N GLU A 80 -8.05 6.42 21.39
CA GLU A 80 -6.82 6.09 22.13
C GLU A 80 -6.27 4.71 21.72
N SER A 81 -7.16 3.75 21.47
CA SER A 81 -6.77 2.43 20.98
C SER A 81 -6.18 2.50 19.55
N ALA A 82 -6.79 3.30 18.69
CA ALA A 82 -6.29 3.55 17.33
C ALA A 82 -4.96 4.31 17.37
N ASP A 83 -4.83 5.32 18.23
CA ASP A 83 -3.60 6.11 18.41
C ASP A 83 -2.44 5.26 18.96
N ALA A 84 -2.73 4.34 19.89
CA ALA A 84 -1.73 3.40 20.40
C ALA A 84 -1.20 2.45 19.32
N PHE A 85 -2.03 2.06 18.35
CA PHE A 85 -1.59 1.29 17.20
C PHE A 85 -0.84 2.17 16.19
N ALA A 86 -1.31 3.39 15.94
CA ALA A 86 -0.63 4.36 15.08
C ALA A 86 0.79 4.68 15.58
N ALA A 87 1.00 4.71 16.90
CA ALA A 87 2.34 4.89 17.49
C ALA A 87 3.31 3.74 17.13
N GLN A 88 2.82 2.50 17.02
CA GLN A 88 3.64 1.37 16.58
C GLN A 88 3.99 1.48 15.08
N LEU A 89 3.05 1.97 14.26
CA LEU A 89 3.29 2.24 12.84
C LEU A 89 4.31 3.37 12.65
N GLU A 90 4.20 4.46 13.42
CA GLU A 90 5.20 5.53 13.44
C GLU A 90 6.59 4.98 13.81
N GLN A 91 6.66 4.16 14.84
CA GLN A 91 7.93 3.57 15.29
C GLN A 91 8.61 2.75 14.19
N VAL A 92 7.88 1.89 13.48
CA VAL A 92 8.48 1.08 12.39
C VAL A 92 8.91 1.96 11.22
N VAL A 93 8.12 2.96 10.84
CA VAL A 93 8.47 3.92 9.79
C VAL A 93 9.76 4.66 10.13
N ASN A 94 9.88 5.14 11.36
CA ASN A 94 11.06 5.89 11.80
C ASN A 94 12.29 5.00 11.97
N THR A 95 12.13 3.81 12.57
CA THR A 95 13.24 2.87 12.80
C THR A 95 13.89 2.42 11.50
N TYR A 96 13.08 2.12 10.48
CA TYR A 96 13.56 1.60 9.21
C TYR A 96 13.59 2.65 8.09
N HIS A 97 13.34 3.93 8.42
CA HIS A 97 13.29 5.06 7.49
C HIS A 97 12.44 4.76 6.25
N LEU A 98 11.25 4.22 6.46
CA LEU A 98 10.29 3.97 5.39
C LEU A 98 9.63 5.28 4.95
N ASP A 99 9.04 5.26 3.76
CA ASP A 99 8.37 6.44 3.20
C ASP A 99 6.88 6.48 3.55
N GLY A 100 6.34 5.46 4.21
CA GLY A 100 4.95 5.45 4.64
C GLY A 100 4.38 4.08 4.96
N ILE A 101 3.05 4.07 5.13
CA ILE A 101 2.24 2.89 5.45
C ILE A 101 1.17 2.71 4.39
N ASP A 102 0.91 1.46 4.05
CA ASP A 102 -0.20 1.02 3.22
C ASP A 102 -1.16 0.16 4.04
N PHE A 103 -2.46 0.24 3.78
CA PHE A 103 -3.48 -0.53 4.50
C PHE A 103 -4.24 -1.45 3.54
N ASP A 104 -4.39 -2.72 3.95
CA ASP A 104 -5.18 -3.74 3.28
C ASP A 104 -6.09 -4.44 4.31
N ASP A 105 -7.38 -4.13 4.29
CA ASP A 105 -8.33 -4.62 5.30
C ASP A 105 -8.93 -5.99 4.91
N GLU A 106 -8.06 -6.96 4.79
CA GLU A 106 -8.42 -8.35 4.56
C GLU A 106 -8.03 -9.23 5.74
N TYR A 107 -8.66 -10.38 5.88
CA TYR A 107 -8.35 -11.45 6.84
C TYR A 107 -8.41 -11.06 8.33
N ALA A 108 -9.08 -9.97 8.70
CA ALA A 108 -9.16 -9.55 10.10
C ALA A 108 -10.02 -10.49 10.96
N GLU A 109 -11.08 -11.11 10.40
CA GLU A 109 -12.07 -11.95 11.11
C GLU A 109 -12.68 -11.22 12.31
N TYR A 110 -13.20 -10.02 12.07
CA TYR A 110 -13.77 -9.14 13.09
C TYR A 110 -14.75 -9.86 14.04
N GLY A 111 -14.62 -9.61 15.34
CA GLY A 111 -15.39 -10.26 16.42
C GLY A 111 -14.74 -11.54 16.97
N LYS A 112 -13.76 -12.12 16.29
CA LYS A 112 -13.00 -13.26 16.83
C LYS A 112 -12.21 -12.81 18.08
N ASN A 113 -11.94 -13.75 18.98
CA ASN A 113 -11.25 -13.47 20.27
C ASN A 113 -11.93 -12.40 21.14
N GLY A 114 -13.23 -12.15 20.94
CA GLY A 114 -13.98 -11.13 21.68
C GLY A 114 -13.66 -9.69 21.26
N THR A 115 -13.04 -9.49 20.12
CA THR A 115 -12.80 -8.14 19.57
C THR A 115 -14.11 -7.49 19.13
N PRO A 116 -14.20 -6.15 19.08
CA PRO A 116 -15.38 -5.47 18.59
C PRO A 116 -15.73 -5.79 17.14
N GLN A 117 -16.99 -5.53 16.77
CA GLN A 117 -17.40 -5.48 15.37
C GLN A 117 -16.95 -4.16 14.73
N PRO A 118 -16.83 -4.09 13.39
CA PRO A 118 -16.51 -2.88 12.66
C PRO A 118 -17.45 -1.71 12.99
N ASN A 119 -16.89 -0.50 13.02
CA ASN A 119 -17.65 0.74 13.22
C ASN A 119 -17.17 1.87 12.28
N ASN A 120 -17.98 2.89 12.10
CA ASN A 120 -17.75 3.96 11.12
C ASN A 120 -16.64 4.96 11.51
N SER A 121 -16.14 4.92 12.73
CA SER A 121 -15.14 5.87 13.23
C SER A 121 -13.73 5.30 13.26
N SER A 122 -13.62 3.98 13.44
CA SER A 122 -12.37 3.30 13.73
C SER A 122 -11.24 3.61 12.74
N PHE A 123 -11.46 3.42 11.44
CA PHE A 123 -10.41 3.65 10.45
C PHE A 123 -10.08 5.14 10.32
N ILE A 124 -11.07 6.03 10.42
CA ILE A 124 -10.84 7.48 10.43
C ILE A 124 -9.98 7.89 11.64
N TRP A 125 -10.25 7.34 12.82
CA TRP A 125 -9.41 7.57 14.00
C TRP A 125 -7.96 7.12 13.78
N LEU A 126 -7.77 5.93 13.22
CA LEU A 126 -6.44 5.42 12.91
C LEU A 126 -5.70 6.32 11.92
N LEU A 127 -6.36 6.69 10.83
CA LEU A 127 -5.79 7.57 9.80
C LEU A 127 -5.43 8.95 10.38
N GLN A 128 -6.30 9.53 11.20
CA GLN A 128 -6.05 10.82 11.84
C GLN A 128 -4.88 10.75 12.81
N ALA A 129 -4.84 9.74 13.68
CA ALA A 129 -3.74 9.51 14.61
C ALA A 129 -2.42 9.32 13.85
N LEU A 130 -2.42 8.49 12.81
CA LEU A 130 -1.23 8.23 12.02
C LEU A 130 -0.76 9.47 11.24
N ARG A 131 -1.66 10.24 10.65
CA ARG A 131 -1.34 11.49 9.96
C ARG A 131 -0.74 12.52 10.91
N ASN A 132 -1.29 12.66 12.12
CA ASN A 132 -0.74 13.55 13.15
C ASN A 132 0.69 13.17 13.56
N ARG A 133 1.02 11.88 13.57
CA ARG A 133 2.34 11.35 13.93
C ARG A 133 3.34 11.42 12.80
N LEU A 134 2.94 11.07 11.60
CA LEU A 134 3.84 10.99 10.43
C LEU A 134 4.01 12.34 9.70
N GLY A 135 3.11 13.31 9.94
CA GLY A 135 3.08 14.55 9.16
C GLY A 135 2.67 14.31 7.70
N ASN A 136 2.97 15.27 6.82
CA ASN A 136 2.61 15.20 5.41
C ASN A 136 3.73 14.64 4.52
N ASP A 137 4.91 14.41 5.06
CA ASP A 137 6.08 13.92 4.31
C ASP A 137 6.06 12.40 4.09
N LYS A 138 5.26 11.69 4.87
CA LYS A 138 5.09 10.25 4.76
C LYS A 138 3.76 9.91 4.10
N LEU A 139 3.80 8.90 3.22
CA LEU A 139 2.62 8.46 2.49
C LEU A 139 1.74 7.55 3.35
N ILE A 140 0.44 7.73 3.25
CA ILE A 140 -0.58 6.81 3.75
C ILE A 140 -1.43 6.38 2.57
N THR A 141 -1.44 5.09 2.27
CA THR A 141 -2.13 4.54 1.10
C THR A 141 -3.11 3.45 1.51
N PHE A 142 -4.04 3.12 0.63
CA PHE A 142 -5.14 2.25 0.97
C PHE A 142 -5.61 1.39 -0.20
N TYR A 143 -5.64 0.07 -0.01
CA TYR A 143 -6.45 -0.84 -0.80
C TYR A 143 -7.92 -0.65 -0.41
N ASN A 144 -8.76 -0.21 -1.36
CA ASN A 144 -10.17 0.10 -1.10
C ASN A 144 -11.01 -1.18 -0.95
N ILE A 145 -10.79 -1.90 0.13
CA ILE A 145 -11.39 -3.20 0.44
C ILE A 145 -11.79 -3.31 1.91
N GLY A 146 -12.62 -4.28 2.20
CA GLY A 146 -13.00 -4.68 3.56
C GLY A 146 -13.93 -3.72 4.28
N PRO A 147 -14.23 -3.99 5.56
CA PRO A 147 -15.03 -3.14 6.41
C PRO A 147 -14.48 -1.72 6.59
N ALA A 148 -13.15 -1.53 6.55
CA ALA A 148 -12.55 -0.20 6.60
C ALA A 148 -13.00 0.65 5.40
N ALA A 149 -13.00 0.09 4.18
CA ALA A 149 -13.53 0.78 3.00
C ALA A 149 -15.02 1.02 3.10
N ALA A 150 -15.80 -0.02 3.44
CA ALA A 150 -17.25 0.06 3.52
C ALA A 150 -17.75 1.13 4.50
N ASN A 151 -17.05 1.29 5.63
CA ASN A 151 -17.44 2.21 6.70
C ASN A 151 -16.87 3.63 6.53
N SER A 152 -15.81 3.83 5.75
CA SER A 152 -15.06 5.09 5.76
C SER A 152 -14.98 5.80 4.41
N SER A 153 -15.16 5.12 3.28
CA SER A 153 -14.98 5.72 1.95
C SER A 153 -15.93 6.89 1.66
N ALA A 154 -17.12 6.89 2.26
CA ALA A 154 -18.07 8.00 2.16
C ALA A 154 -17.76 9.17 3.11
N ASN A 155 -16.82 9.01 4.05
CA ASN A 155 -16.46 10.07 4.98
C ASN A 155 -15.55 11.10 4.29
N PRO A 156 -15.94 12.39 4.22
CA PRO A 156 -15.16 13.41 3.51
C PRO A 156 -13.78 13.67 4.14
N GLN A 157 -13.56 13.32 5.40
CA GLN A 157 -12.25 13.47 6.04
C GLN A 157 -11.20 12.49 5.46
N MET A 158 -11.63 11.34 4.95
CA MET A 158 -10.71 10.31 4.46
C MET A 158 -9.77 10.85 3.37
N SER A 159 -10.29 11.63 2.43
CA SER A 159 -9.50 12.20 1.33
C SER A 159 -8.40 13.17 1.77
N SER A 160 -8.50 13.75 2.97
CA SER A 160 -7.46 14.61 3.54
C SER A 160 -6.43 13.84 4.37
N LEU A 161 -6.72 12.61 4.75
CA LEU A 161 -5.90 11.79 5.64
C LEU A 161 -5.02 10.78 4.89
N ILE A 162 -5.45 10.30 3.72
CA ILE A 162 -4.67 9.39 2.87
C ILE A 162 -4.15 10.11 1.62
N ASP A 163 -3.07 9.61 1.05
CA ASP A 163 -2.46 10.19 -0.15
C ASP A 163 -3.01 9.55 -1.42
N TYR A 164 -3.11 8.22 -1.44
CA TYR A 164 -3.59 7.45 -2.59
C TYR A 164 -4.46 6.29 -2.15
N ALA A 165 -5.36 5.86 -3.03
CA ALA A 165 -6.12 4.63 -2.88
C ALA A 165 -6.27 3.91 -4.22
N TRP A 166 -6.40 2.59 -4.18
CA TRP A 166 -6.48 1.77 -5.37
C TRP A 166 -7.44 0.59 -5.29
N ASN A 167 -7.80 0.12 -6.46
CA ASN A 167 -8.58 -1.08 -6.66
C ASN A 167 -7.80 -2.29 -6.12
N PRO A 168 -8.38 -3.10 -5.22
CA PRO A 168 -7.73 -4.29 -4.67
C PRO A 168 -7.93 -5.54 -5.54
N TYR A 169 -8.79 -5.49 -6.56
CA TYR A 169 -9.17 -6.67 -7.34
C TYR A 169 -8.35 -6.79 -8.61
N TYR A 170 -7.38 -7.69 -8.63
CA TYR A 170 -6.48 -7.88 -9.75
C TYR A 170 -7.19 -8.37 -11.00
N SER A 171 -6.71 -7.92 -12.15
CA SER A 171 -7.29 -8.13 -13.47
C SER A 171 -8.69 -7.50 -13.65
N THR A 172 -9.00 -6.47 -12.87
CA THR A 172 -10.25 -5.71 -12.99
C THR A 172 -10.01 -4.22 -13.19
N TRP A 173 -11.03 -3.53 -13.65
CA TRP A 173 -11.13 -2.08 -13.66
C TRP A 173 -12.24 -1.66 -12.71
N ASN A 174 -11.87 -1.17 -11.53
CA ASN A 174 -12.82 -0.79 -10.48
C ASN A 174 -12.29 0.44 -9.70
N PRO A 175 -12.56 1.67 -10.18
CA PRO A 175 -12.09 2.86 -9.50
C PRO A 175 -12.65 2.96 -8.09
N PRO A 176 -11.79 3.19 -7.06
CA PRO A 176 -12.26 3.46 -5.72
C PRO A 176 -13.22 4.65 -5.67
N GLN A 177 -14.26 4.54 -4.86
CA GLN A 177 -15.23 5.62 -4.62
C GLN A 177 -14.97 6.21 -3.24
N ILE A 178 -14.09 7.22 -3.16
CA ILE A 178 -13.75 7.90 -1.90
C ILE A 178 -14.17 9.36 -2.01
N ALA A 179 -14.99 9.79 -1.04
CA ALA A 179 -15.55 11.14 -1.02
C ALA A 179 -14.47 12.23 -1.11
N GLY A 180 -14.57 13.10 -2.10
CA GLY A 180 -13.65 14.23 -2.30
C GLY A 180 -12.27 13.87 -2.86
N MET A 181 -11.99 12.60 -3.21
CA MET A 181 -10.70 12.20 -3.76
C MET A 181 -10.69 12.27 -5.30
N PRO A 182 -9.80 13.06 -5.91
CA PRO A 182 -9.73 13.17 -7.36
C PRO A 182 -9.10 11.92 -8.01
N ALA A 183 -9.44 11.67 -9.28
CA ALA A 183 -8.91 10.53 -10.06
C ALA A 183 -7.37 10.49 -10.08
N SER A 184 -6.70 11.64 -10.03
CA SER A 184 -5.23 11.76 -9.98
C SER A 184 -4.59 11.13 -8.73
N ARG A 185 -5.38 10.79 -7.71
CA ARG A 185 -4.95 10.11 -6.49
C ARG A 185 -5.51 8.68 -6.37
N LEU A 186 -6.17 8.18 -7.41
CA LEU A 186 -6.82 6.88 -7.44
C LEU A 186 -6.18 5.95 -8.47
N GLY A 187 -6.14 4.66 -8.14
CA GLY A 187 -5.78 3.57 -9.04
C GLY A 187 -7.03 2.76 -9.41
N ALA A 188 -7.52 2.92 -10.64
CA ALA A 188 -8.70 2.21 -11.13
C ALA A 188 -8.39 0.76 -11.52
N SER A 189 -7.18 0.50 -12.03
CA SER A 189 -6.71 -0.82 -12.42
C SER A 189 -5.80 -1.45 -11.38
N ALA A 190 -5.88 -2.76 -11.27
CA ALA A 190 -4.92 -3.59 -10.56
C ALA A 190 -4.57 -4.80 -11.45
N VAL A 191 -3.27 -5.10 -11.60
CA VAL A 191 -2.81 -6.23 -12.40
C VAL A 191 -1.79 -7.07 -11.62
N GLU A 192 -1.78 -8.38 -11.87
CA GLU A 192 -0.75 -9.27 -11.36
C GLU A 192 0.33 -9.46 -12.42
N VAL A 193 1.60 -9.28 -12.03
CA VAL A 193 2.73 -9.38 -12.95
C VAL A 193 2.85 -10.80 -13.49
N GLY A 194 2.87 -10.93 -14.82
CA GLY A 194 2.91 -12.20 -15.53
C GLY A 194 1.54 -12.76 -15.92
N VAL A 195 0.45 -12.14 -15.47
CA VAL A 195 -0.91 -12.55 -15.83
C VAL A 195 -1.48 -11.56 -16.86
N ASN A 196 -1.86 -12.07 -18.04
CA ASN A 196 -2.51 -11.31 -19.12
C ASN A 196 -1.86 -9.95 -19.47
N GLN A 197 -0.71 -10.01 -20.12
CA GLN A 197 0.05 -8.82 -20.54
C GLN A 197 -0.75 -7.84 -21.41
N ASN A 198 -1.65 -8.35 -22.27
CA ASN A 198 -2.47 -7.50 -23.12
C ASN A 198 -3.46 -6.67 -22.29
N LEU A 199 -4.06 -7.28 -21.27
CA LEU A 199 -4.94 -6.58 -20.34
C LEU A 199 -4.17 -5.50 -19.56
N ALA A 200 -2.95 -5.80 -19.13
CA ALA A 200 -2.08 -4.83 -18.46
C ALA A 200 -1.84 -3.59 -19.34
N ALA A 201 -1.52 -3.79 -20.63
CA ALA A 201 -1.37 -2.69 -21.59
C ALA A 201 -2.69 -1.89 -21.80
N GLN A 202 -3.81 -2.59 -21.95
CA GLN A 202 -5.12 -1.94 -22.10
C GLN A 202 -5.48 -1.08 -20.89
N TYR A 203 -5.27 -1.58 -19.69
CA TYR A 203 -5.53 -0.82 -18.45
C TYR A 203 -4.55 0.34 -18.27
N ALA A 204 -3.28 0.20 -18.65
CA ALA A 204 -2.33 1.30 -18.65
C ALA A 204 -2.75 2.44 -19.59
N LYS A 205 -3.15 2.10 -20.82
CA LYS A 205 -3.70 3.05 -21.78
C LYS A 205 -4.94 3.75 -21.26
N ARG A 206 -5.87 3.00 -20.65
CA ARG A 206 -7.09 3.55 -20.07
C ARG A 206 -6.81 4.43 -18.85
N THR A 207 -5.88 4.03 -17.96
CA THR A 207 -5.42 4.84 -16.81
C THR A 207 -4.98 6.23 -17.27
N LYS A 208 -4.14 6.29 -18.31
CA LYS A 208 -3.67 7.55 -18.88
C LYS A 208 -4.81 8.36 -19.51
N ALA A 209 -5.68 7.73 -20.30
CA ALA A 209 -6.77 8.40 -21.00
C ALA A 209 -7.82 8.99 -20.04
N GLU A 210 -8.11 8.29 -18.93
CA GLU A 210 -9.08 8.72 -17.92
C GLU A 210 -8.43 9.50 -16.76
N GLN A 211 -7.12 9.81 -16.87
CA GLN A 211 -6.37 10.63 -15.91
C GLN A 211 -6.34 10.10 -14.48
N TYR A 212 -6.39 8.77 -14.31
CA TYR A 212 -6.06 8.17 -13.01
C TYR A 212 -4.57 8.30 -12.73
N GLY A 213 -4.21 8.68 -11.50
CA GLY A 213 -2.82 8.94 -11.14
C GLY A 213 -2.02 7.71 -10.76
N ILE A 214 -2.68 6.58 -10.48
CA ILE A 214 -2.02 5.34 -10.01
C ILE A 214 -2.31 4.19 -10.96
N TYR A 215 -1.25 3.42 -11.25
CA TYR A 215 -1.32 2.13 -11.90
C TYR A 215 -0.67 1.08 -10.99
N LEU A 216 -1.45 0.15 -10.48
CA LEU A 216 -1.01 -0.83 -9.48
C LEU A 216 -0.59 -2.15 -10.14
N MET A 217 0.59 -2.65 -9.76
CA MET A 217 1.07 -3.99 -10.07
C MET A 217 1.32 -4.79 -8.78
N TYR A 218 0.86 -6.02 -8.75
CA TYR A 218 1.06 -6.96 -7.65
C TYR A 218 2.01 -8.09 -8.05
N ASN A 219 2.61 -8.74 -7.05
CA ASN A 219 3.42 -9.94 -7.17
C ASN A 219 4.63 -9.75 -8.10
N LEU A 220 5.40 -8.66 -7.86
CA LEU A 220 6.60 -8.38 -8.63
C LEU A 220 7.67 -9.44 -8.36
N PRO A 221 8.03 -10.29 -9.35
CA PRO A 221 9.01 -11.35 -9.11
C PRO A 221 10.44 -10.82 -9.04
N GLY A 222 11.31 -11.51 -8.30
CA GLY A 222 12.74 -11.21 -8.24
C GLY A 222 13.50 -11.41 -9.55
N LYS A 223 12.91 -12.17 -10.51
CA LYS A 223 13.46 -12.40 -11.85
C LYS A 223 13.06 -11.31 -12.84
N ASP A 224 13.66 -11.35 -14.03
CA ASP A 224 13.30 -10.45 -15.12
C ASP A 224 11.82 -10.60 -15.54
N SER A 225 11.09 -9.51 -15.44
CA SER A 225 9.71 -9.35 -15.87
C SER A 225 9.54 -8.10 -16.75
N SER A 226 10.66 -7.58 -17.28
CA SER A 226 10.68 -6.31 -18.02
C SER A 226 9.78 -6.32 -19.27
N ALA A 227 9.62 -7.47 -19.92
CA ALA A 227 8.72 -7.61 -21.06
C ALA A 227 7.26 -7.32 -20.68
N TYR A 228 6.79 -7.89 -19.56
CA TYR A 228 5.45 -7.63 -19.04
C TYR A 228 5.27 -6.19 -18.60
N ILE A 229 6.21 -5.66 -17.81
CA ILE A 229 6.15 -4.29 -17.29
C ILE A 229 6.21 -3.28 -18.44
N SER A 230 7.01 -3.56 -19.48
CA SER A 230 7.11 -2.73 -20.68
C SER A 230 5.78 -2.55 -21.40
N ALA A 231 4.88 -3.53 -21.35
CA ALA A 231 3.57 -3.40 -21.97
C ALA A 231 2.76 -2.26 -21.33
N ALA A 232 2.86 -2.10 -20.02
CA ALA A 232 2.21 -0.99 -19.31
C ALA A 232 3.00 0.33 -19.41
N THR A 233 4.34 0.29 -19.20
CA THR A 233 5.14 1.53 -19.20
C THR A 233 5.24 2.17 -20.58
N GLN A 234 5.12 1.39 -21.66
CA GLN A 234 5.03 1.93 -23.01
C GLN A 234 3.77 2.78 -23.20
N GLU A 235 2.64 2.35 -22.64
CA GLU A 235 1.38 3.11 -22.70
C GLU A 235 1.40 4.33 -21.78
N LEU A 236 1.90 4.17 -20.55
CA LEU A 236 1.93 5.24 -19.55
C LEU A 236 2.94 6.34 -19.91
N TYR A 237 4.17 5.96 -20.27
CA TYR A 237 5.33 6.85 -20.37
C TYR A 237 5.94 6.93 -21.78
N GLY A 238 5.49 6.10 -22.73
CA GLY A 238 6.10 5.99 -24.05
C GLY A 238 7.49 5.30 -24.03
N ARG A 239 7.80 4.56 -22.99
CA ARG A 239 9.10 3.92 -22.77
C ARG A 239 8.95 2.48 -22.28
N LYS A 240 9.82 1.60 -22.75
CA LYS A 240 9.95 0.24 -22.21
C LYS A 240 10.66 0.26 -20.86
N THR A 241 10.64 -0.87 -20.19
CA THR A 241 11.35 -1.10 -18.92
C THR A 241 12.59 -1.95 -19.16
N ASN A 242 13.72 -1.56 -18.58
CA ASN A 242 14.93 -2.37 -18.47
C ASN A 242 14.97 -3.04 -17.09
N TYR A 243 15.53 -4.25 -17.06
CA TYR A 243 15.81 -4.98 -15.82
C TYR A 243 17.31 -5.02 -15.54
N SER A 244 17.67 -4.78 -14.29
CA SER A 244 18.99 -5.02 -13.74
C SER A 244 18.86 -5.92 -12.51
N PRO A 245 19.63 -7.02 -12.38
CA PRO A 245 19.58 -7.87 -11.19
C PRO A 245 20.01 -7.15 -9.91
N THR A 246 20.80 -6.11 -10.04
CA THR A 246 21.23 -5.22 -8.94
C THR A 246 20.74 -3.80 -9.17
N VAL A 247 20.60 -3.03 -8.10
CA VAL A 247 20.35 -1.58 -8.22
C VAL A 247 21.64 -0.92 -8.67
N PRO A 248 21.68 -0.24 -9.83
CA PRO A 248 22.88 0.47 -10.25
C PRO A 248 23.27 1.55 -9.25
N THR A 249 24.56 1.83 -9.11
CA THR A 249 25.02 2.99 -8.30
C THR A 249 24.47 4.30 -8.86
N PRO A 250 24.07 5.25 -8.02
CA PRO A 250 23.54 6.55 -8.44
C PRO A 250 24.49 7.31 -9.35
#